data_b9431575911473a0b0bc1962fed265dc
#
_entry.id   b9431575911473a0b0bc1962fed265dc
#
_cell.length_a   1.000
_cell.length_b   1.000
_cell.length_c   1.000
_cell.angle_alpha   90.00
_cell.angle_beta   90.00
_cell.angle_gamma   90.00
#
_symmetry.space_group_name_H-M   'P 1'
#
loop_
_entity.id
_entity.type
_entity.pdbx_description
1 polymer ?
#
loop_
_entity_poly.entity_id
_entity_poly.type
_entity_poly.pdbx_seq_one_letter_code
_entity_poly.pdbx_strand_id
1 'polypeptide(L)'
;EAKRRKVYTTIKDNNEQPGIPTKVVSDRFTIYNKSSEQMEELSDSSVNMIMTSPPYYSQRNYGNDLQIGLEQSIDTYLDNLMKVFDESKRVLRDDGSAWVVIGDTYINGCLGSVPHRFAIRMMEHGWIQRNGVVWHKTNPKPESVKTRLSTSHEFIFFFTTTMDYYFDIDSIRQPYKDKGLGDIRSPRHHSLNGDIQIH
;
A
#
# COMPACT_ATOMS: atom_id res chain seq x y z
N GLU A 1 -15.36 -32.55 -9.93
CA GLU A 1 -14.43 -31.76 -9.08
C GLU A 1 -12.99 -32.09 -9.41
N ALA A 2 -12.36 -31.32 -10.29
CA ALA A 2 -10.95 -31.50 -10.61
C ALA A 2 -10.08 -31.07 -9.41
N LYS A 3 -9.41 -32.02 -8.78
CA LYS A 3 -8.39 -31.73 -7.74
C LYS A 3 -7.32 -30.82 -8.33
N ARG A 4 -7.29 -29.57 -7.90
CA ARG A 4 -6.23 -28.60 -8.23
C ARG A 4 -4.90 -29.15 -7.72
N ARG A 5 -4.06 -29.68 -8.59
CA ARG A 5 -2.68 -30.03 -8.27
C ARG A 5 -1.89 -28.73 -8.07
N LYS A 6 -1.48 -28.47 -6.83
CA LYS A 6 -0.49 -27.43 -6.56
C LYS A 6 0.88 -27.99 -6.93
N VAL A 7 1.48 -27.46 -8.00
CA VAL A 7 2.86 -27.80 -8.37
C VAL A 7 3.75 -26.70 -7.78
N TYR A 8 4.61 -27.08 -6.85
CA TYR A 8 5.63 -26.20 -6.27
C TYR A 8 6.99 -26.67 -6.75
N THR A 9 7.76 -25.77 -7.33
CA THR A 9 9.18 -26.01 -7.65
C THR A 9 10.01 -25.17 -6.68
N THR A 10 10.85 -25.81 -5.90
CA THR A 10 11.77 -25.15 -4.97
C THR A 10 13.13 -25.00 -5.65
N ILE A 11 13.65 -23.79 -5.75
CA ILE A 11 14.99 -23.50 -6.23
C ILE A 11 15.84 -23.12 -4.99
N LYS A 12 16.97 -23.80 -4.81
CA LYS A 12 17.89 -23.57 -3.69
C LYS A 12 19.03 -22.69 -4.14
N ASP A 13 19.26 -21.57 -3.45
CA ASP A 13 20.47 -20.77 -3.55
C ASP A 13 21.36 -20.94 -2.33
N ASN A 14 22.65 -20.73 -2.47
CA ASN A 14 23.69 -21.10 -1.48
C ASN A 14 23.73 -20.25 -0.20
N ASN A 15 22.73 -19.37 0.04
CA ASN A 15 22.62 -18.54 1.26
C ASN A 15 21.41 -18.88 2.14
N GLU A 16 20.94 -20.11 2.11
CA GLU A 16 19.70 -20.52 2.77
C GLU A 16 19.85 -20.75 4.28
N GLN A 17 18.88 -20.21 5.04
CA GLN A 17 18.54 -20.83 6.32
C GLN A 17 17.96 -22.23 6.03
N PRO A 18 18.37 -23.29 6.77
CA PRO A 18 17.94 -24.64 6.49
C PRO A 18 16.40 -24.76 6.54
N GLY A 19 15.78 -25.11 5.41
CA GLY A 19 14.37 -25.45 5.33
C GLY A 19 13.45 -24.42 4.70
N ILE A 20 13.87 -23.19 4.42
CA ILE A 20 13.02 -22.16 3.75
C ILE A 20 13.49 -21.99 2.30
N PRO A 21 12.61 -22.22 1.28
CA PRO A 21 13.00 -22.03 -0.10
C PRO A 21 13.16 -20.54 -0.44
N THR A 22 14.15 -20.19 -1.25
CA THR A 22 14.37 -18.83 -1.76
C THR A 22 13.33 -18.41 -2.78
N LYS A 23 12.74 -19.38 -3.47
CA LYS A 23 11.71 -19.14 -4.48
C LYS A 23 10.69 -20.27 -4.54
N VAL A 24 9.40 -19.90 -4.62
CA VAL A 24 8.28 -20.83 -4.89
C VAL A 24 7.55 -20.38 -6.15
N VAL A 25 7.36 -21.28 -7.09
CA VAL A 25 6.71 -21.00 -8.38
C VAL A 25 5.47 -21.88 -8.55
N SER A 26 4.38 -21.29 -9.02
CA SER A 26 3.17 -21.99 -9.49
C SER A 26 2.73 -21.41 -10.84
N ASP A 27 1.70 -22.01 -11.44
CA ASP A 27 1.10 -21.52 -12.70
C ASP A 27 0.54 -20.08 -12.60
N ARG A 28 0.31 -19.57 -11.39
CA ARG A 28 -0.39 -18.31 -11.15
C ARG A 28 0.39 -17.28 -10.35
N PHE A 29 1.45 -17.69 -9.65
CA PHE A 29 2.23 -16.81 -8.80
C PHE A 29 3.66 -17.30 -8.65
N THR A 30 4.53 -16.35 -8.35
CA THR A 30 5.90 -16.61 -7.89
C THR A 30 6.08 -15.90 -6.55
N ILE A 31 6.67 -16.59 -5.57
CA ILE A 31 7.04 -16.00 -4.28
C ILE A 31 8.57 -16.05 -4.17
N TYR A 32 9.16 -14.92 -3.86
CA TYR A 32 10.58 -14.78 -3.56
C TYR A 32 10.75 -14.56 -2.06
N ASN A 33 11.62 -15.36 -1.41
CA ASN A 33 11.96 -15.21 0.00
C ASN A 33 13.16 -14.28 0.14
N LYS A 34 12.95 -12.98 -0.10
CA LYS A 34 13.98 -11.94 -0.01
C LYS A 34 13.35 -10.59 0.30
N SER A 35 14.17 -9.59 0.63
CA SER A 35 13.73 -8.21 0.76
C SER A 35 13.26 -7.66 -0.59
N SER A 36 12.20 -6.85 -0.57
CA SER A 36 11.73 -6.10 -1.74
C SER A 36 12.47 -4.77 -1.97
N GLU A 37 13.53 -4.49 -1.22
CA GLU A 37 14.42 -3.35 -1.49
C GLU A 37 15.18 -3.50 -2.81
N GLN A 38 15.30 -4.72 -3.33
CA GLN A 38 15.93 -5.04 -4.62
C GLN A 38 15.13 -6.18 -5.27
N MET A 39 14.42 -5.89 -6.35
CA MET A 39 13.60 -6.84 -7.10
C MET A 39 14.22 -7.14 -8.47
N GLU A 40 15.48 -7.61 -8.47
CA GLU A 40 16.28 -7.90 -9.68
C GLU A 40 15.60 -8.90 -10.62
N GLU A 41 14.71 -9.74 -10.09
CA GLU A 41 13.93 -10.72 -10.84
C GLU A 41 12.82 -10.09 -11.69
N LEU A 42 12.52 -8.82 -11.46
CA LEU A 42 11.51 -8.06 -12.20
C LEU A 42 12.20 -7.00 -13.08
N SER A 43 11.82 -7.00 -14.34
CA SER A 43 12.26 -5.97 -15.28
C SER A 43 11.63 -4.62 -14.94
N ASP A 44 12.26 -3.53 -15.38
CA ASP A 44 11.69 -2.20 -15.32
C ASP A 44 10.32 -2.18 -16.02
N SER A 45 9.38 -1.41 -15.50
CA SER A 45 8.05 -1.19 -16.09
C SER A 45 7.31 -2.49 -16.45
N SER A 46 7.42 -3.55 -15.62
CA SER A 46 6.82 -4.87 -15.89
C SER A 46 5.61 -5.19 -15.02
N VAL A 47 5.36 -4.43 -13.95
CA VAL A 47 4.31 -4.69 -12.98
C VAL A 47 3.16 -3.69 -13.19
N ASN A 48 1.92 -4.20 -13.29
CA ASN A 48 0.74 -3.37 -13.50
C ASN A 48 0.22 -2.75 -12.21
N MET A 49 0.35 -3.46 -11.08
CA MET A 49 -0.19 -3.01 -9.80
C MET A 49 0.68 -3.54 -8.64
N ILE A 50 0.88 -2.70 -7.65
CA ILE A 50 1.48 -3.06 -6.37
C ILE A 50 0.39 -2.94 -5.30
N MET A 51 0.22 -3.99 -4.51
CA MET A 51 -0.64 -3.96 -3.32
C MET A 51 0.13 -4.51 -2.14
N THR A 52 0.27 -3.72 -1.08
CA THR A 52 1.06 -4.11 0.07
C THR A 52 0.54 -3.52 1.37
N SER A 53 0.85 -4.20 2.46
CA SER A 53 0.79 -3.70 3.82
C SER A 53 2.18 -3.88 4.42
N PRO A 54 3.05 -2.86 4.37
CA PRO A 54 4.40 -2.98 4.91
C PRO A 54 4.36 -3.24 6.42
N PRO A 55 5.44 -3.71 7.04
CA PRO A 55 5.52 -3.80 8.49
C PRO A 55 5.23 -2.43 9.13
N TYR A 56 4.30 -2.39 10.09
CA TYR A 56 3.92 -1.13 10.74
C TYR A 56 4.95 -0.77 11.81
N TYR A 57 5.22 0.52 11.95
CA TYR A 57 6.19 1.04 12.90
C TYR A 57 5.88 0.63 14.35
N SER A 58 6.85 0.01 15.02
CA SER A 58 6.81 -0.43 16.42
C SER A 58 5.63 -1.36 16.79
N GLN A 59 5.08 -2.12 15.82
CA GLN A 59 3.93 -2.99 16.11
C GLN A 59 4.29 -4.47 16.24
N ARG A 60 5.23 -4.99 15.44
CA ARG A 60 5.56 -6.41 15.46
C ARG A 60 7.06 -6.65 15.32
N ASN A 61 7.55 -7.56 16.15
CA ASN A 61 8.86 -8.16 15.97
C ASN A 61 8.68 -9.51 15.26
N TYR A 62 9.25 -9.66 14.08
CA TYR A 62 9.21 -10.89 13.28
C TYR A 62 10.44 -11.78 13.56
N GLY A 63 11.33 -11.40 14.48
CA GLY A 63 12.52 -12.16 14.85
C GLY A 63 13.67 -12.08 13.85
N ASN A 64 13.72 -11.01 13.05
CA ASN A 64 14.78 -10.73 12.10
C ASN A 64 15.37 -9.35 12.39
N ASP A 65 16.66 -9.25 12.65
CA ASP A 65 17.34 -7.99 12.98
C ASP A 65 17.35 -6.99 11.82
N LEU A 66 17.15 -7.46 10.59
CA LEU A 66 17.07 -6.63 9.39
C LEU A 66 15.63 -6.23 9.01
N GLN A 67 14.65 -6.56 9.85
CA GLN A 67 13.26 -6.20 9.55
C GLN A 67 13.04 -4.69 9.60
N ILE A 68 12.20 -4.21 8.70
CA ILE A 68 11.61 -2.86 8.75
C ILE A 68 10.50 -2.86 9.84
N GLY A 69 10.36 -1.75 10.59
CA GLY A 69 9.30 -1.53 11.56
C GLY A 69 9.78 -1.48 13.02
N LEU A 70 11.06 -1.73 13.32
CA LEU A 70 11.64 -1.63 14.68
C LEU A 70 12.74 -0.57 14.78
N GLU A 71 12.80 0.36 13.87
CA GLU A 71 13.76 1.46 13.86
C GLU A 71 13.59 2.35 15.10
N GLN A 72 14.65 3.07 15.48
CA GLN A 72 14.65 3.96 16.64
C GLN A 72 13.77 5.21 16.45
N SER A 73 13.52 5.60 15.19
CA SER A 73 12.70 6.76 14.87
C SER A 73 11.76 6.49 13.68
N ILE A 74 10.65 7.24 13.64
CA ILE A 74 9.71 7.20 12.49
C ILE A 74 10.44 7.61 11.20
N ASP A 75 11.34 8.59 11.26
CA ASP A 75 12.03 9.07 10.07
C ASP A 75 12.94 7.99 9.49
N THR A 76 13.71 7.27 10.31
CA THR A 76 14.54 6.14 9.86
C THR A 76 13.67 5.01 9.27
N TYR A 77 12.53 4.73 9.90
CA TYR A 77 11.56 3.77 9.37
C TYR A 77 11.04 4.17 7.98
N LEU A 78 10.68 5.44 7.81
CA LEU A 78 10.20 5.95 6.53
C LEU A 78 11.31 5.91 5.48
N ASP A 79 12.55 6.24 5.82
CA ASP A 79 13.69 6.16 4.91
C ASP A 79 13.95 4.72 4.43
N ASN A 80 13.80 3.73 5.32
CA ASN A 80 13.90 2.32 4.94
C ASN A 80 12.73 1.88 4.06
N LEU A 81 11.49 2.34 4.34
CA LEU A 81 10.36 2.09 3.44
C LEU A 81 10.58 2.70 2.05
N MET A 82 11.17 3.90 1.96
CA MET A 82 11.39 4.54 0.66
C MET A 82 12.34 3.75 -0.23
N LYS A 83 13.31 3.01 0.31
CA LYS A 83 14.14 2.09 -0.51
C LYS A 83 13.27 1.05 -1.23
N VAL A 84 12.28 0.50 -0.53
CA VAL A 84 11.31 -0.45 -1.12
C VAL A 84 10.44 0.22 -2.17
N PHE A 85 9.97 1.44 -1.90
CA PHE A 85 9.06 2.14 -2.82
C PHE A 85 9.78 2.78 -4.00
N ASP A 86 11.06 3.13 -3.89
CA ASP A 86 11.89 3.56 -5.02
C ASP A 86 12.12 2.38 -5.98
N GLU A 87 12.40 1.20 -5.45
CA GLU A 87 12.50 -0.03 -6.25
C GLU A 87 11.13 -0.44 -6.83
N SER A 88 10.07 -0.28 -6.06
CA SER A 88 8.69 -0.47 -6.53
C SER A 88 8.34 0.43 -7.71
N LYS A 89 8.84 1.67 -7.69
CA LYS A 89 8.65 2.63 -8.78
C LYS A 89 9.36 2.20 -10.06
N ARG A 90 10.55 1.60 -9.95
CA ARG A 90 11.31 1.06 -11.09
C ARG A 90 10.53 -0.04 -11.80
N VAL A 91 9.98 -0.99 -11.05
CA VAL A 91 9.29 -2.15 -11.65
C VAL A 91 7.85 -1.83 -12.08
N LEU A 92 7.22 -0.78 -11.53
CA LEU A 92 5.87 -0.40 -11.88
C LEU A 92 5.84 0.23 -13.27
N ARG A 93 4.83 -0.13 -14.06
CA ARG A 93 4.55 0.51 -15.37
C ARG A 93 4.10 1.95 -15.18
N ASP A 94 4.30 2.79 -16.18
CA ASP A 94 3.86 4.19 -16.16
C ASP A 94 2.34 4.33 -15.98
N ASP A 95 1.56 3.38 -16.54
CA ASP A 95 0.11 3.29 -16.38
C ASP A 95 -0.33 2.47 -15.15
N GLY A 96 0.61 2.04 -14.33
CA GLY A 96 0.39 1.22 -13.15
C GLY A 96 -0.02 1.99 -11.90
N SER A 97 -0.38 1.25 -10.86
CA SER A 97 -0.83 1.83 -9.59
C SER A 97 -0.26 1.10 -8.37
N ALA A 98 -0.08 1.83 -7.27
CA ALA A 98 0.33 1.28 -5.98
C ALA A 98 -0.73 1.56 -4.91
N TRP A 99 -1.11 0.52 -4.17
CA TRP A 99 -2.09 0.55 -3.09
C TRP A 99 -1.43 0.10 -1.80
N VAL A 100 -1.35 1.02 -0.83
CA VAL A 100 -0.59 0.77 0.41
C VAL A 100 -1.51 0.91 1.61
N VAL A 101 -1.68 -0.21 2.34
CA VAL A 101 -2.40 -0.23 3.61
C VAL A 101 -1.41 0.05 4.72
N ILE A 102 -1.68 1.06 5.53
CA ILE A 102 -0.80 1.42 6.64
C ILE A 102 -1.61 1.91 7.84
N GLY A 103 -1.27 1.39 9.03
CA GLY A 103 -1.86 1.79 10.30
C GLY A 103 -0.96 2.73 11.08
N ASP A 104 -1.55 3.43 12.03
CA ASP A 104 -0.84 4.33 12.93
C ASP A 104 -0.47 3.64 14.24
N THR A 105 0.41 4.25 15.01
CA THR A 105 0.84 3.79 16.32
C THR A 105 0.96 4.95 17.31
N TYR A 106 0.89 4.62 18.60
CA TYR A 106 1.12 5.58 19.68
C TYR A 106 2.54 5.43 20.23
N ILE A 107 3.24 6.55 20.36
CA ILE A 107 4.61 6.65 20.91
C ILE A 107 4.55 7.57 22.12
N ASN A 108 4.87 7.06 23.29
CA ASN A 108 4.79 7.80 24.54
C ASN A 108 3.43 8.52 24.76
N GLY A 109 2.34 7.85 24.36
CA GLY A 109 1.00 8.39 24.48
C GLY A 109 0.57 9.36 23.38
N CYS A 110 1.46 9.74 22.47
CA CYS A 110 1.19 10.61 21.33
C CYS A 110 0.95 9.79 20.06
N LEU A 111 -0.04 10.15 19.26
CA LEU A 111 -0.26 9.53 17.95
C LEU A 111 0.88 9.87 17.00
N GLY A 112 1.51 8.87 16.41
CA GLY A 112 2.70 9.03 15.57
C GLY A 112 2.44 9.71 14.24
N SER A 113 1.18 9.70 13.76
CA SER A 113 0.77 10.17 12.43
C SER A 113 1.58 9.51 11.30
N VAL A 114 1.97 8.24 11.52
CA VAL A 114 2.83 7.48 10.61
C VAL A 114 2.24 7.38 9.19
N PRO A 115 0.95 7.09 8.99
CA PRO A 115 0.36 7.03 7.66
C PRO A 115 0.48 8.35 6.89
N HIS A 116 0.25 9.48 7.56
CA HIS A 116 0.32 10.80 6.91
C HIS A 116 1.76 11.19 6.57
N ARG A 117 2.71 10.91 7.47
CA ARG A 117 4.15 11.12 7.20
C ARG A 117 4.62 10.25 6.04
N PHE A 118 4.17 8.99 5.98
CA PHE A 118 4.44 8.09 4.86
C PHE A 118 3.92 8.66 3.54
N ALA A 119 2.67 9.12 3.51
CA ALA A 119 2.09 9.69 2.30
C ALA A 119 2.85 10.93 1.81
N ILE A 120 3.28 11.81 2.72
CA ILE A 120 4.10 12.98 2.40
C ILE A 120 5.46 12.54 1.84
N ARG A 121 6.14 11.57 2.50
CA ARG A 121 7.44 11.07 2.05
C ARG A 121 7.35 10.41 0.67
N MET A 122 6.28 9.67 0.37
CA MET A 122 6.02 9.12 -0.97
C MET A 122 5.95 10.23 -2.03
N MET A 123 5.24 11.32 -1.74
CA MET A 123 5.13 12.47 -2.67
C MET A 123 6.49 13.16 -2.86
N GLU A 124 7.30 13.29 -1.81
CA GLU A 124 8.68 13.82 -1.89
C GLU A 124 9.57 12.94 -2.78
N HIS A 125 9.34 11.61 -2.81
CA HIS A 125 9.99 10.66 -3.71
C HIS A 125 9.34 10.60 -5.12
N GLY A 126 8.47 11.55 -5.44
CA GLY A 126 7.87 11.74 -6.78
C GLY A 126 6.76 10.76 -7.10
N TRP A 127 6.08 10.20 -6.10
CA TRP A 127 4.80 9.54 -6.28
C TRP A 127 3.66 10.55 -6.31
N ILE A 128 2.61 10.26 -7.07
CA ILE A 128 1.40 11.06 -7.13
C ILE A 128 0.33 10.39 -6.27
N GLN A 129 -0.02 11.00 -5.15
CA GLN A 129 -1.12 10.50 -4.33
C GLN A 129 -2.46 10.83 -4.98
N ARG A 130 -3.24 9.81 -5.32
CA ARG A 130 -4.56 9.94 -5.93
C ARG A 130 -5.70 9.95 -4.90
N ASN A 131 -5.60 9.07 -3.89
CA ASN A 131 -6.58 8.99 -2.82
C ASN A 131 -5.95 8.57 -1.49
N GLY A 132 -6.57 9.01 -0.40
CA GLY A 132 -6.44 8.44 0.93
C GLY A 132 -7.80 7.87 1.36
N VAL A 133 -7.92 6.55 1.37
CA VAL A 133 -9.15 5.85 1.73
C VAL A 133 -9.08 5.44 3.19
N VAL A 134 -10.14 5.70 3.94
CA VAL A 134 -10.26 5.23 5.33
C VAL A 134 -10.88 3.84 5.32
N TRP A 135 -10.10 2.86 5.77
CA TRP A 135 -10.59 1.50 5.98
C TRP A 135 -11.11 1.36 7.41
N HIS A 136 -12.42 1.54 7.59
CA HIS A 136 -13.07 1.34 8.87
C HIS A 136 -13.11 -0.15 9.24
N LYS A 137 -12.62 -0.47 10.46
CA LYS A 137 -12.68 -1.83 11.02
C LYS A 137 -13.96 -2.01 11.84
N THR A 138 -14.81 -2.89 11.40
CA THR A 138 -16.08 -3.21 12.11
C THR A 138 -15.85 -3.94 13.44
N ASN A 139 -14.70 -4.58 13.60
CA ASN A 139 -14.29 -5.26 14.84
C ASN A 139 -12.83 -4.87 15.19
N PRO A 140 -12.59 -3.63 15.64
CA PRO A 140 -11.26 -3.19 16.02
C PRO A 140 -10.80 -3.89 17.31
N LYS A 141 -9.49 -4.01 17.50
CA LYS A 141 -8.93 -4.54 18.75
C LYS A 141 -9.37 -3.63 19.92
N PRO A 142 -9.96 -4.20 21.00
CA PRO A 142 -10.30 -3.41 22.17
C PRO A 142 -9.06 -2.75 22.80
N GLU A 143 -9.20 -1.50 23.19
CA GLU A 143 -8.17 -0.75 23.92
C GLU A 143 -8.68 -0.37 25.31
N SER A 144 -7.87 -0.60 26.32
CA SER A 144 -8.22 -0.27 27.72
C SER A 144 -7.99 1.21 28.09
N VAL A 145 -7.51 2.03 27.15
CA VAL A 145 -7.23 3.45 27.36
C VAL A 145 -8.52 4.24 27.56
N LYS A 146 -8.58 5.07 28.61
CA LYS A 146 -9.77 5.86 28.98
C LYS A 146 -9.67 7.35 28.61
N THR A 147 -8.49 7.80 28.13
CA THR A 147 -8.21 9.23 27.89
C THR A 147 -8.23 9.61 26.41
N ARG A 148 -8.54 8.69 25.53
CA ARG A 148 -8.70 8.89 24.08
C ARG A 148 -9.65 7.87 23.46
N LEU A 149 -10.05 8.10 22.23
CA LEU A 149 -10.85 7.16 21.47
C LEU A 149 -9.99 5.96 21.03
N SER A 150 -10.62 4.79 20.90
CA SER A 150 -9.99 3.60 20.32
C SER A 150 -9.78 3.76 18.82
N THR A 151 -8.66 3.26 18.32
CA THR A 151 -8.36 3.27 16.88
C THR A 151 -9.20 2.23 16.16
N SER A 152 -10.06 2.65 15.24
CA SER A 152 -11.00 1.79 14.51
C SER A 152 -10.81 1.83 12.99
N HIS A 153 -9.71 2.38 12.51
CA HIS A 153 -9.44 2.48 11.08
C HIS A 153 -7.96 2.37 10.75
N GLU A 154 -7.68 2.09 9.50
CA GLU A 154 -6.38 2.20 8.84
C GLU A 154 -6.54 3.02 7.57
N PHE A 155 -5.43 3.43 6.96
CA PHE A 155 -5.46 4.12 5.68
C PHE A 155 -5.06 3.18 4.56
N ILE A 156 -5.73 3.33 3.41
CA ILE A 156 -5.30 2.75 2.14
C ILE A 156 -4.96 3.93 1.23
N PHE A 157 -3.70 4.11 0.93
CA PHE A 157 -3.26 5.14 0.00
C PHE A 157 -3.16 4.58 -1.40
N PHE A 158 -3.68 5.34 -2.35
CA PHE A 158 -3.58 5.08 -3.77
C PHE A 158 -2.58 6.04 -4.40
N PHE A 159 -1.54 5.50 -5.01
CA PHE A 159 -0.47 6.22 -5.67
C PHE A 159 -0.31 5.78 -7.12
N THR A 160 0.19 6.70 -7.95
CA THR A 160 0.63 6.46 -9.32
C THR A 160 1.96 7.16 -9.58
N THR A 161 2.63 6.84 -10.68
CA THR A 161 3.87 7.51 -11.10
C THR A 161 3.60 8.61 -12.12
N THR A 162 2.46 8.53 -12.83
CA THR A 162 1.99 9.50 -13.83
C THR A 162 0.53 9.85 -13.60
N MET A 163 0.03 10.85 -14.32
CA MET A 163 -1.40 11.19 -14.35
C MET A 163 -2.19 10.34 -15.36
N ASP A 164 -1.50 9.67 -16.28
CA ASP A 164 -2.07 8.76 -17.29
C ASP A 164 -1.91 7.31 -16.80
N TYR A 165 -2.86 6.85 -15.98
CA TYR A 165 -2.85 5.52 -15.37
C TYR A 165 -4.18 4.81 -15.63
N TYR A 166 -4.12 3.47 -15.62
CA TYR A 166 -5.32 2.66 -15.78
C TYR A 166 -6.19 2.67 -14.51
N PHE A 167 -7.46 3.06 -14.66
CA PHE A 167 -8.45 3.00 -13.59
C PHE A 167 -9.86 2.78 -14.15
N ASP A 168 -10.44 1.60 -13.94
CA ASP A 168 -11.80 1.26 -14.36
C ASP A 168 -12.81 1.56 -13.22
N ILE A 169 -13.29 2.80 -13.19
CA ILE A 169 -14.28 3.23 -12.20
C ILE A 169 -15.63 2.56 -12.39
N ASP A 170 -15.99 2.19 -13.63
CA ASP A 170 -17.32 1.64 -13.93
C ASP A 170 -17.49 0.25 -13.31
N SER A 171 -16.42 -0.54 -13.27
CA SER A 171 -16.40 -1.87 -12.63
C SER A 171 -16.69 -1.85 -11.13
N ILE A 172 -16.49 -0.72 -10.44
CA ILE A 172 -16.67 -0.59 -8.98
C ILE A 172 -17.88 0.26 -8.59
N ARG A 173 -18.61 0.81 -9.56
CA ARG A 173 -19.80 1.61 -9.28
C ARG A 173 -20.88 0.76 -8.60
N GLN A 174 -21.47 1.31 -7.55
CA GLN A 174 -22.63 0.73 -6.88
C GLN A 174 -23.90 1.43 -7.34
N PRO A 175 -25.04 0.72 -7.47
CA PRO A 175 -26.32 1.34 -7.73
C PRO A 175 -26.66 2.36 -6.64
N TYR A 176 -27.30 3.46 -7.05
CA TYR A 176 -27.76 4.46 -6.10
C TYR A 176 -28.75 3.85 -5.11
N LYS A 177 -28.50 4.00 -3.81
CA LYS A 177 -29.35 3.41 -2.75
C LYS A 177 -30.63 4.20 -2.51
N ASP A 178 -30.66 5.50 -2.84
CA ASP A 178 -31.80 6.38 -2.60
C ASP A 178 -32.63 6.58 -3.87
N LYS A 179 -33.70 5.78 -3.98
CA LYS A 179 -34.78 6.06 -4.94
C LYS A 179 -35.77 7.13 -4.45
N GLY A 180 -35.50 7.81 -3.33
CA GLY A 180 -36.46 8.66 -2.63
C GLY A 180 -36.29 10.17 -2.75
N LEU A 181 -35.15 10.67 -3.16
CA LEU A 181 -34.95 12.08 -3.50
C LEU A 181 -34.97 12.19 -5.02
N GLY A 182 -36.08 12.77 -5.53
CA GLY A 182 -36.32 12.94 -6.96
C GLY A 182 -35.08 13.45 -7.68
N ASP A 183 -34.95 12.96 -8.87
CA ASP A 183 -33.95 13.26 -9.90
C ASP A 183 -33.45 14.72 -9.85
N ILE A 184 -32.53 15.01 -8.92
CA ILE A 184 -31.74 16.23 -8.99
C ILE A 184 -30.69 15.94 -10.05
N ARG A 185 -31.13 15.97 -11.29
CA ARG A 185 -30.23 16.10 -12.43
C ARG A 185 -29.43 17.34 -12.17
N SER A 186 -28.18 17.16 -11.73
CA SER A 186 -27.21 18.22 -11.80
C SER A 186 -26.98 18.53 -13.29
N PRO A 187 -27.55 19.60 -13.84
CA PRO A 187 -27.19 20.02 -15.16
C PRO A 187 -25.91 20.82 -15.01
N ARG A 188 -24.90 20.38 -15.65
CA ARG A 188 -23.77 21.21 -16.12
C ARG A 188 -22.42 20.58 -15.88
N HIS A 189 -21.96 19.93 -16.92
CA HIS A 189 -20.58 20.16 -17.34
C HIS A 189 -20.33 21.65 -17.45
N HIS A 190 -19.73 22.24 -16.44
CA HIS A 190 -18.97 23.46 -16.66
C HIS A 190 -17.55 23.01 -16.98
N SER A 191 -17.21 23.13 -18.26
CA SER A 191 -15.85 23.27 -18.74
C SER A 191 -15.18 24.36 -17.89
N LEU A 192 -14.36 23.99 -16.93
CA LEU A 192 -13.47 24.91 -16.23
C LEU A 192 -12.21 25.09 -17.09
N ASN A 193 -12.35 25.79 -18.19
CA ASN A 193 -11.25 26.58 -18.71
C ASN A 193 -11.25 27.90 -17.92
N GLY A 194 -10.43 27.97 -16.92
CA GLY A 194 -10.25 29.16 -16.09
C GLY A 194 -8.98 29.01 -15.27
N ASP A 195 -7.97 29.77 -15.64
CA ASP A 195 -6.69 29.90 -14.96
C ASP A 195 -6.90 30.19 -13.46
N ILE A 196 -6.42 29.28 -12.60
CA ILE A 196 -6.30 29.55 -11.16
C ILE A 196 -5.03 30.36 -10.99
N GLN A 197 -5.14 31.66 -10.83
CA GLN A 197 -4.06 32.49 -10.29
C GLN A 197 -4.01 32.28 -8.77
N ILE A 198 -2.90 31.74 -8.28
CA ILE A 198 -2.59 31.64 -6.85
C ILE A 198 -1.91 32.97 -6.46
N HIS A 199 -2.52 33.71 -5.56
CA HIS A 199 -1.89 34.82 -4.84
C HIS A 199 -1.32 34.31 -3.53
#